data_31b648715ecef593d94c042db02e4267
#
_entry.id   31b648715ecef593d94c042db02e4267
#
_cell.length_a   1.000
_cell.length_b   1.000
_cell.length_c   1.000
_cell.angle_alpha   90.00
_cell.angle_beta   90.00
_cell.angle_gamma   90.00
#
_symmetry.space_group_name_H-M   'P 1'
#
loop_
_entity.id
_entity.type
_entity.pdbx_description
1 polymer ?
#
loop_
_entity_poly.entity_id
_entity_poly.type
_entity_poly.pdbx_seq_one_letter_code
_entity_poly.pdbx_strand_id
1 'polypeptide(L)'
;MRDELGLEIHRNWQQQAAQGGCDLVGVPGWGIEIKQAKEPRISEWWTQTAEQAARDKVRPVLFYRLDRQSWMAMMSLYDLRPDLEDHHQVTMHLLSWCTLVREELHAGYAGVISAA
;
A
#
# COMPACT_ATOMS: atom_id res chain seq x y z
N MET A 1 19.80 5.56 -3.14
CA MET A 1 19.68 6.92 -3.63
C MET A 1 18.37 7.07 -4.37
N ARG A 2 17.57 7.99 -3.90
CA ARG A 2 16.35 8.32 -4.62
C ARG A 2 16.69 9.34 -5.67
N ASP A 3 16.80 8.85 -6.85
CA ASP A 3 17.09 9.69 -8.00
C ASP A 3 15.80 10.30 -8.55
N GLU A 4 15.95 10.99 -9.66
CA GLU A 4 14.83 11.62 -10.32
C GLU A 4 13.75 10.61 -10.74
N LEU A 5 14.15 9.39 -11.07
CA LEU A 5 13.21 8.36 -11.47
C LEU A 5 12.29 7.97 -10.32
N GLY A 6 12.84 7.83 -9.12
CA GLY A 6 12.03 7.52 -7.94
C GLY A 6 11.03 8.61 -7.61
N LEU A 7 11.46 9.87 -7.72
CA LEU A 7 10.59 11.02 -7.50
C LEU A 7 9.47 11.07 -8.55
N GLU A 8 9.79 10.76 -9.79
CA GLU A 8 8.82 10.77 -10.87
C GLU A 8 7.77 9.67 -10.69
N ILE A 9 8.20 8.48 -10.30
CA ILE A 9 7.28 7.38 -10.00
C ILE A 9 6.32 7.77 -8.88
N HIS A 10 6.84 8.37 -7.82
CA HIS A 10 6.03 8.81 -6.70
C HIS A 10 5.00 9.86 -7.13
N ARG A 11 5.43 10.81 -7.93
CA ARG A 11 4.57 11.87 -8.45
C ARG A 11 3.47 11.30 -9.33
N ASN A 12 3.81 10.35 -10.20
CA ASN A 12 2.84 9.69 -11.06
C ASN A 12 1.80 8.93 -10.25
N TRP A 13 2.24 8.25 -9.19
CA TRP A 13 1.32 7.57 -8.31
C TRP A 13 0.35 8.54 -7.65
N GLN A 14 0.85 9.65 -7.12
CA GLN A 14 0.02 10.66 -6.48
C GLN A 14 -1.03 11.22 -7.43
N GLN A 15 -0.63 11.50 -8.65
CA GLN A 15 -1.55 12.02 -9.67
C GLN A 15 -2.63 11.00 -9.99
N GLN A 16 -2.25 9.76 -10.19
CA GLN A 16 -3.18 8.68 -10.51
C GLN A 16 -4.16 8.44 -9.37
N ALA A 17 -3.66 8.43 -8.14
CA ALA A 17 -4.48 8.24 -6.96
C ALA A 17 -5.49 9.38 -6.79
N ALA A 18 -5.04 10.61 -7.01
CA ALA A 18 -5.92 11.78 -6.91
C ALA A 18 -7.03 11.75 -7.96
N GLN A 19 -6.69 11.35 -9.18
CA GLN A 19 -7.69 11.23 -10.26
C GLN A 19 -8.73 10.17 -9.95
N GLY A 20 -8.34 9.13 -9.23
CA GLY A 20 -9.25 8.07 -8.82
C GLY A 20 -10.00 8.37 -7.51
N GLY A 21 -9.80 9.55 -6.94
CA GLY A 21 -10.45 9.91 -5.69
C GLY A 21 -9.73 9.37 -4.45
N CYS A 22 -8.51 8.87 -4.60
CA CYS A 22 -7.71 8.40 -3.48
C CYS A 22 -6.68 9.47 -3.14
N ASP A 23 -6.92 10.19 -2.06
CA ASP A 23 -6.05 11.27 -1.60
C ASP A 23 -5.27 10.89 -0.34
N LEU A 24 -5.10 9.59 -0.10
CA LEU A 24 -4.38 9.10 1.07
C LEU A 24 -2.88 9.17 0.82
N VAL A 25 -2.26 10.21 1.34
CA VAL A 25 -0.81 10.39 1.26
C VAL A 25 -0.25 10.23 2.68
N GLY A 26 0.75 9.36 2.81
CA GLY A 26 1.39 9.16 4.11
C GLY A 26 0.43 8.60 5.15
N VAL A 27 -0.29 7.56 4.81
CA VAL A 27 -1.28 6.96 5.72
C VAL A 27 -0.58 6.42 6.96
N PRO A 28 -0.98 6.85 8.17
CA PRO A 28 -0.34 6.38 9.38
C PRO A 28 -0.45 4.87 9.56
N GLY A 29 0.64 4.24 10.00
CA GLY A 29 0.66 2.81 10.26
C GLY A 29 0.97 1.95 9.06
N TRP A 30 1.16 2.55 7.87
CA TRP A 30 1.49 1.82 6.65
C TRP A 30 2.85 2.25 6.11
N GLY A 31 3.67 1.27 5.76
CA GLY A 31 4.93 1.51 5.07
C GLY A 31 4.72 1.28 3.58
N ILE A 32 4.64 2.36 2.83
CA ILE A 32 4.29 2.33 1.41
C ILE A 32 5.56 2.32 0.58
N GLU A 33 5.66 1.35 -0.33
CA GLU A 33 6.71 1.31 -1.35
C GLU A 33 6.05 1.37 -2.71
N ILE A 34 6.61 2.18 -3.61
CA ILE A 34 6.03 2.41 -4.93
C ILE A 34 7.03 1.97 -5.99
N LYS A 35 6.61 1.06 -6.85
CA LYS A 35 7.46 0.50 -7.92
C LYS A 35 6.74 0.57 -9.26
N GLN A 36 7.49 0.87 -10.30
CA GLN A 36 7.01 0.84 -11.67
C GLN A 36 8.11 0.23 -12.53
N ALA A 37 7.76 -0.78 -13.30
CA ALA A 37 8.73 -1.45 -14.15
C ALA A 37 8.05 -2.14 -15.33
N LYS A 38 8.82 -2.38 -16.37
CA LYS A 38 8.38 -3.10 -17.54
C LYS A 38 8.26 -4.59 -17.23
N GLU A 39 9.21 -5.12 -16.47
CA GLU A 39 9.23 -6.53 -16.10
C GLU A 39 8.91 -6.66 -14.60
N PRO A 40 8.07 -7.65 -14.24
CA PRO A 40 7.68 -7.81 -12.84
C PRO A 40 8.83 -8.40 -12.01
N ARG A 41 9.10 -7.77 -10.89
CA ARG A 41 9.98 -8.30 -9.84
C ARG A 41 9.24 -8.24 -8.52
N ILE A 42 7.99 -8.64 -8.56
CA ILE A 42 7.05 -8.43 -7.46
C ILE A 42 7.54 -9.11 -6.17
N SER A 43 8.07 -10.32 -6.28
CA SER A 43 8.56 -11.05 -5.12
C SER A 43 9.71 -10.32 -4.41
N GLU A 44 10.65 -9.79 -5.19
CA GLU A 44 11.76 -9.02 -4.64
C GLU A 44 11.27 -7.72 -4.01
N TRP A 45 10.38 -7.02 -4.70
CA TRP A 45 9.81 -5.77 -4.22
C TRP A 45 9.06 -5.99 -2.92
N TRP A 46 8.28 -7.07 -2.86
CA TRP A 46 7.54 -7.38 -1.65
C TRP A 46 8.47 -7.66 -0.47
N THR A 47 9.51 -8.45 -0.69
CA THR A 47 10.49 -8.76 0.34
C THR A 47 11.11 -7.48 0.90
N GLN A 48 11.54 -6.58 0.00
CA GLN A 48 12.12 -5.30 0.41
C GLN A 48 11.13 -4.45 1.18
N THR A 49 9.88 -4.41 0.71
CA THR A 49 8.82 -3.64 1.34
C THR A 49 8.54 -4.15 2.74
N ALA A 50 8.43 -5.46 2.89
CA ALA A 50 8.15 -6.09 4.18
C ALA A 50 9.30 -5.88 5.16
N GLU A 51 10.53 -6.00 4.70
CA GLU A 51 11.70 -5.78 5.55
C GLU A 51 11.78 -4.34 6.04
N GLN A 52 11.56 -3.39 5.15
CA GLN A 52 11.58 -1.97 5.51
C GLN A 52 10.46 -1.66 6.50
N ALA A 53 9.26 -2.16 6.26
CA ALA A 53 8.12 -1.95 7.14
C ALA A 53 8.35 -2.54 8.52
N ALA A 54 9.00 -3.70 8.59
CA ALA A 54 9.34 -4.31 9.86
C ALA A 54 10.31 -3.44 10.67
N ARG A 55 11.28 -2.86 10.00
CA ARG A 55 12.21 -1.93 10.65
C ARG A 55 11.50 -0.69 11.16
N ASP A 56 10.54 -0.20 10.41
CA ASP A 56 9.79 1.01 10.76
C ASP A 56 8.59 0.71 11.65
N LYS A 57 8.33 -0.56 11.95
CA LYS A 57 7.22 -1.03 12.79
C LYS A 57 5.86 -0.59 12.25
N VAL A 58 5.69 -0.72 10.95
CA VAL A 58 4.45 -0.40 10.24
C VAL A 58 4.04 -1.59 9.38
N ARG A 59 2.81 -1.55 8.87
CA ARG A 59 2.30 -2.58 7.98
C ARG A 59 2.77 -2.30 6.56
N PRO A 60 3.31 -3.31 5.85
CA PRO A 60 3.81 -3.07 4.50
C PRO A 60 2.69 -3.06 3.46
N VAL A 61 2.80 -2.16 2.51
CA VAL A 61 1.99 -2.21 1.30
C VAL A 61 2.87 -1.81 0.11
N LEU A 62 2.79 -2.61 -0.93
CA LEU A 62 3.52 -2.37 -2.16
C LEU A 62 2.55 -1.91 -3.22
N PHE A 63 2.72 -0.67 -3.69
CA PHE A 63 2.00 -0.18 -4.86
C PHE A 63 2.90 -0.38 -6.06
N TYR A 64 2.39 -1.07 -7.08
CA TYR A 64 3.19 -1.32 -8.28
C TYR A 64 2.35 -1.19 -9.53
N ARG A 65 3.04 -0.87 -10.60
CA ARG A 65 2.46 -0.80 -11.92
C ARG A 65 3.42 -1.46 -12.89
N LEU A 66 2.89 -2.42 -13.63
CA LEU A 66 3.59 -3.02 -14.75
C LEU A 66 3.20 -2.27 -16.01
N ASP A 67 4.02 -2.41 -17.06
CA ASP A 67 3.81 -1.67 -18.29
C ASP A 67 2.39 -1.85 -18.83
N ARG A 68 1.71 -0.75 -19.13
CA ARG A 68 0.35 -0.71 -19.68
C ARG A 68 -0.72 -1.33 -18.79
N GLN A 69 -0.45 -1.42 -17.50
CA GLN A 69 -1.43 -1.95 -16.56
C GLN A 69 -1.85 -0.90 -15.54
N SER A 70 -2.90 -1.21 -14.82
CA SER A 70 -3.36 -0.34 -13.73
C SER A 70 -2.45 -0.48 -12.52
N TRP A 71 -2.46 0.53 -11.66
CA TRP A 71 -1.79 0.46 -10.38
C TRP A 71 -2.45 -0.59 -9.49
N MET A 72 -1.62 -1.41 -8.87
CA MET A 72 -2.06 -2.48 -7.98
C MET A 72 -1.47 -2.27 -6.60
N ALA A 73 -2.14 -2.79 -5.60
CA ALA A 73 -1.65 -2.78 -4.22
C ALA A 73 -1.53 -4.21 -3.72
N MET A 74 -0.39 -4.55 -3.14
CA MET A 74 -0.14 -5.85 -2.54
C MET A 74 0.12 -5.66 -1.05
N MET A 75 -0.51 -6.49 -0.23
CA MET A 75 -0.34 -6.45 1.21
C MET A 75 -0.60 -7.84 1.80
N SER A 76 -0.33 -8.01 3.09
CA SER A 76 -0.66 -9.24 3.79
C SER A 76 -2.11 -9.18 4.24
N LEU A 77 -2.85 -10.26 4.03
CA LEU A 77 -4.24 -10.33 4.48
C LEU A 77 -4.34 -10.15 5.99
N TYR A 78 -3.36 -10.64 6.74
CA TYR A 78 -3.30 -10.49 8.19
C TYR A 78 -3.41 -9.02 8.62
N ASP A 79 -2.85 -8.10 7.85
CA ASP A 79 -2.84 -6.68 8.20
C ASP A 79 -4.22 -6.03 8.07
N LEU A 80 -5.13 -6.64 7.31
CA LEU A 80 -6.53 -6.23 7.24
C LEU A 80 -7.42 -7.02 8.20
N ARG A 81 -7.17 -8.31 8.28
CA ARG A 81 -8.01 -9.23 9.04
C ARG A 81 -7.14 -10.16 9.89
N PRO A 82 -6.57 -9.62 10.97
CA PRO A 82 -5.71 -10.45 11.84
C PRO A 82 -6.47 -11.60 12.50
N ASP A 83 -7.79 -11.51 12.60
CA ASP A 83 -8.63 -12.57 13.13
C ASP A 83 -8.59 -13.85 12.31
N LEU A 84 -8.26 -13.73 11.01
CA LEU A 84 -8.18 -14.89 10.11
C LEU A 84 -6.86 -15.64 10.24
N GLU A 85 -5.86 -15.04 10.85
CA GLU A 85 -4.51 -15.62 11.00
C GLU A 85 -3.89 -16.07 9.69
N ASP A 86 -4.21 -15.37 8.60
CA ASP A 86 -3.74 -15.66 7.26
C ASP A 86 -2.73 -14.61 6.83
N HIS A 87 -1.47 -15.02 6.66
CA HIS A 87 -0.36 -14.12 6.31
C HIS A 87 -0.02 -14.11 4.82
N HIS A 88 -0.85 -14.69 3.98
CA HIS A 88 -0.61 -14.66 2.54
C HIS A 88 -0.79 -13.25 2.00
N GLN A 89 -0.04 -12.94 0.95
CA GLN A 89 -0.19 -11.68 0.25
C GLN A 89 -1.46 -11.70 -0.59
N VAL A 90 -2.15 -10.58 -0.59
CA VAL A 90 -3.30 -10.38 -1.47
C VAL A 90 -3.02 -9.15 -2.33
N THR A 91 -3.52 -9.18 -3.56
CA THR A 91 -3.33 -8.11 -4.52
C THR A 91 -4.69 -7.57 -4.93
N MET A 92 -4.79 -6.26 -5.01
CA MET A 92 -6.04 -5.62 -5.41
C MET A 92 -5.73 -4.36 -6.21
N HIS A 93 -6.72 -3.84 -6.90
CA HIS A 93 -6.59 -2.56 -7.57
C HIS A 93 -6.30 -1.48 -6.52
N LEU A 94 -5.47 -0.50 -6.90
CA LEU A 94 -5.09 0.57 -5.98
C LEU A 94 -6.30 1.26 -5.36
N LEU A 95 -7.33 1.54 -6.15
CA LEU A 95 -8.52 2.21 -5.64
C LEU A 95 -9.29 1.35 -4.63
N SER A 96 -9.23 0.04 -4.78
CA SER A 96 -9.84 -0.87 -3.81
C SER A 96 -9.11 -0.79 -2.47
N TRP A 97 -7.78 -0.74 -2.52
CA TRP A 97 -6.98 -0.58 -1.30
C TRP A 97 -7.31 0.76 -0.62
N CYS A 98 -7.41 1.82 -1.39
CA CYS A 98 -7.76 3.13 -0.84
C CYS A 98 -9.13 3.12 -0.16
N THR A 99 -10.10 2.43 -0.76
CA THR A 99 -11.43 2.28 -0.18
C THR A 99 -11.37 1.53 1.16
N LEU A 100 -10.64 0.41 1.18
CA LEU A 100 -10.50 -0.41 2.39
C LEU A 100 -9.84 0.36 3.52
N VAL A 101 -8.77 1.09 3.22
CA VAL A 101 -8.03 1.85 4.23
C VAL A 101 -8.85 3.02 4.74
N ARG A 102 -9.60 3.66 3.86
CA ARG A 102 -10.52 4.73 4.26
C ARG A 102 -11.58 4.21 5.23
N GLU A 103 -12.15 3.05 4.91
CA GLU A 103 -13.09 2.38 5.80
C GLU A 103 -12.45 2.01 7.13
N GLU A 104 -11.23 1.48 7.08
CA GLU A 104 -10.49 1.11 8.28
C GLU A 104 -10.21 2.33 9.16
N LEU A 105 -9.85 3.46 8.56
CA LEU A 105 -9.61 4.69 9.31
C LEU A 105 -10.88 5.15 10.02
N HIS A 106 -12.01 5.08 9.35
CA HIS A 106 -13.29 5.43 9.98
C HIS A 106 -13.65 4.43 11.09
N ALA A 107 -13.52 3.15 10.81
CA ALA A 107 -13.79 2.10 11.79
C ALA A 107 -12.82 2.18 12.97
N GLY A 108 -11.55 2.46 12.69
CA GLY A 108 -10.55 2.63 13.71
C GLY A 108 -10.82 3.81 14.62
N TYR A 109 -11.32 4.88 14.06
CA TYR A 109 -11.72 6.04 14.85
C TYR A 109 -12.87 5.69 15.79
N ALA A 110 -13.89 5.04 15.25
CA ALA A 110 -15.01 4.56 16.04
C ALA A 110 -14.57 3.51 17.04
N GLY A 111 -13.67 2.61 16.63
CA GLY A 111 -13.14 1.56 17.49
C GLY A 111 -12.33 2.10 18.65
N VAL A 112 -11.51 3.12 18.41
CA VAL A 112 -10.74 3.75 19.48
C VAL A 112 -11.68 4.40 20.49
N ILE A 113 -12.72 5.07 20.01
CA ILE A 113 -13.70 5.68 20.90
C ILE A 113 -14.45 4.63 21.69
N SER A 114 -14.84 3.54 21.04
CA SER A 114 -15.62 2.49 21.70
C SER A 114 -14.77 1.59 22.60
N ALA A 115 -13.47 1.44 22.29
CA ALA A 115 -12.57 0.64 23.10
C ALA A 115 -12.03 1.41 24.30
N ALA A 116 -12.11 2.69 24.23
CA ALA A 116 -11.72 3.54 25.36
C ALA A 116 -12.80 3.53 26.43
#